data_5060ad55f61ac9b3d19538db43c3fd83
#
_entry.id   5060ad55f61ac9b3d19538db43c3fd83
#
_cell.length_a   1.000
_cell.length_b   1.000
_cell.length_c   1.000
_cell.angle_alpha   90.00
_cell.angle_beta   90.00
_cell.angle_gamma   90.00
#
_symmetry.space_group_name_H-M   'P 1'
#
loop_
_entity.id
_entity.type
_entity.pdbx_description
1 polymer ?
#
loop_
_entity_poly.entity_id
_entity_poly.type
_entity_poly.pdbx_seq_one_letter_code
_entity_poly.pdbx_strand_id
1 'polypeptide(L)'
;MSSIGSDRRASLSEIRKLALYARGKPRVELDDVVAVVADASALALDGVVDAAFAGNTAEVEKEFARARSSGIAPGRIVTAALMQLSQLHRARLAIEGGTPVAEAIERITTKAQFRRMPAVEAALKSWTAARLEQAMAQLAQAGLHTRQLSGSAAALADPVASRALLAVAQAARRKT
;
A
#
# COMPACT_ATOMS: atom_id res chain seq x y z
N MET A 1 -18.03 11.82 20.00
CA MET A 1 -19.17 11.22 19.27
C MET A 1 -18.90 11.44 17.79
N SER A 2 -18.28 10.47 17.17
CA SER A 2 -17.74 10.56 15.81
C SER A 2 -18.74 10.06 14.79
N SER A 3 -18.92 10.79 13.80
CA SER A 3 -19.23 10.64 12.38
C SER A 3 -19.67 9.25 11.85
N ILE A 4 -20.72 8.69 12.41
CA ILE A 4 -21.46 7.56 11.83
C ILE A 4 -22.41 8.02 10.70
N GLY A 5 -22.46 9.33 10.42
CA GLY A 5 -23.41 9.94 9.50
C GLY A 5 -22.94 10.25 8.08
N SER A 6 -21.66 10.17 7.78
CA SER A 6 -21.18 10.75 6.52
C SER A 6 -21.07 9.80 5.33
N ASP A 7 -21.21 8.48 5.49
CA ASP A 7 -21.13 7.60 4.33
C ASP A 7 -22.05 6.37 4.37
N ARG A 8 -23.34 6.65 4.38
CA ARG A 8 -24.39 5.62 4.25
C ARG A 8 -24.19 4.74 3.00
N ARG A 9 -23.65 5.32 1.91
CA ARG A 9 -23.39 4.60 0.66
C ARG A 9 -22.19 3.66 0.82
N ALA A 10 -21.12 4.11 1.50
CA ALA A 10 -19.97 3.26 1.80
C ALA A 10 -20.37 2.12 2.72
N SER A 11 -21.08 2.38 3.81
CA SER A 11 -21.57 1.33 4.71
C SER A 11 -22.45 0.30 4.00
N LEU A 12 -23.37 0.74 3.13
CA LEU A 12 -24.20 -0.16 2.32
C LEU A 12 -23.36 -0.97 1.33
N SER A 13 -22.32 -0.38 0.75
CA SER A 13 -21.39 -1.08 -0.15
C SER A 13 -20.65 -2.19 0.58
N GLU A 14 -20.13 -1.91 1.78
CA GLU A 14 -19.43 -2.93 2.60
C GLU A 14 -20.38 -4.06 3.05
N ILE A 15 -21.60 -3.73 3.44
CA ILE A 15 -22.62 -4.75 3.77
C ILE A 15 -22.96 -5.62 2.56
N ARG A 16 -23.07 -5.03 1.36
CA ARG A 16 -23.31 -5.80 0.13
C ARG A 16 -22.15 -6.72 -0.22
N LYS A 17 -20.90 -6.28 -0.07
CA LYS A 17 -19.72 -7.12 -0.27
C LYS A 17 -19.71 -8.30 0.70
N LEU A 18 -19.99 -8.03 1.98
CA LEU A 18 -20.08 -9.07 3.00
C LEU A 18 -21.19 -10.08 2.69
N ALA A 19 -22.38 -9.60 2.29
CA ALA A 19 -23.49 -10.46 1.91
C ALA A 19 -23.14 -11.33 0.68
N LEU A 20 -22.40 -10.77 -0.27
CA LEU A 20 -21.94 -11.51 -1.45
C LEU A 20 -20.89 -12.56 -1.09
N TYR A 21 -19.96 -12.22 -0.21
CA TYR A 21 -18.91 -13.13 0.30
C TYR A 21 -19.51 -14.31 1.08
N ALA A 22 -20.49 -14.01 1.92
CA ALA A 22 -21.18 -15.02 2.74
C ALA A 22 -22.33 -15.74 2.01
N ARG A 23 -22.48 -15.53 0.70
CA ARG A 23 -23.56 -16.14 -0.08
C ARG A 23 -23.49 -17.67 -0.02
N GLY A 24 -24.60 -18.30 0.39
CA GLY A 24 -24.68 -19.74 0.56
C GLY A 24 -24.33 -20.24 1.99
N LYS A 25 -23.89 -19.35 2.87
CA LYS A 25 -23.74 -19.68 4.29
C LYS A 25 -25.05 -19.41 5.05
N PRO A 26 -25.39 -20.21 6.07
CA PRO A 26 -26.61 -20.04 6.85
C PRO A 26 -26.61 -18.74 7.68
N ARG A 27 -25.43 -18.25 8.03
CA ARG A 27 -25.21 -16.98 8.74
C ARG A 27 -23.85 -16.40 8.42
N VAL A 28 -23.68 -15.09 8.65
CA VAL A 28 -22.41 -14.37 8.57
C VAL A 28 -21.69 -14.53 9.91
N GLU A 29 -20.49 -15.07 9.89
CA GLU A 29 -19.62 -15.21 11.06
C GLU A 29 -18.66 -14.01 11.16
N LEU A 30 -18.08 -13.81 12.35
CA LEU A 30 -17.08 -12.75 12.56
C LEU A 30 -15.88 -12.89 11.61
N ASP A 31 -15.46 -14.12 11.34
CA ASP A 31 -14.35 -14.43 10.44
C ASP A 31 -14.64 -13.98 9.00
N ASP A 32 -15.90 -14.01 8.55
CA ASP A 32 -16.29 -13.49 7.24
C ASP A 32 -16.14 -11.97 7.16
N VAL A 33 -16.50 -11.29 8.25
CA VAL A 33 -16.33 -9.83 8.36
C VAL A 33 -14.84 -9.47 8.35
N VAL A 34 -14.05 -10.19 9.14
CA VAL A 34 -12.59 -9.98 9.22
C VAL A 34 -11.94 -10.22 7.87
N ALA A 35 -12.31 -11.29 7.15
CA ALA A 35 -11.77 -11.60 5.83
C ALA A 35 -12.08 -10.50 4.80
N VAL A 36 -13.34 -10.03 4.73
CA VAL A 36 -13.75 -8.97 3.79
C VAL A 36 -13.06 -7.65 4.09
N VAL A 37 -12.95 -7.28 5.38
CA VAL A 37 -12.26 -6.04 5.81
C VAL A 37 -10.75 -6.12 5.55
N ALA A 38 -10.14 -7.27 5.80
CA ALA A 38 -8.72 -7.48 5.54
C ALA A 38 -8.40 -7.37 4.04
N ASP A 39 -9.23 -7.98 3.18
CA ASP A 39 -9.05 -7.93 1.72
C ASP A 39 -9.24 -6.51 1.17
N ALA A 40 -10.26 -5.78 1.62
CA ALA A 40 -10.47 -4.40 1.25
C ALA A 40 -9.32 -3.48 1.70
N SER A 41 -8.77 -3.71 2.90
CA SER A 41 -7.62 -2.97 3.40
C SER A 41 -6.35 -3.27 2.61
N ALA A 42 -6.13 -4.52 2.23
CA ALA A 42 -4.98 -4.92 1.40
C ALA A 42 -5.04 -4.25 0.02
N LEU A 43 -6.21 -4.27 -0.64
CA LEU A 43 -6.42 -3.62 -1.93
C LEU A 43 -6.19 -2.10 -1.86
N ALA A 44 -6.66 -1.43 -0.80
CA ALA A 44 -6.44 0.00 -0.63
C ALA A 44 -4.97 0.34 -0.41
N LEU A 45 -4.23 -0.48 0.35
CA LEU A 45 -2.79 -0.33 0.55
C LEU A 45 -2.02 -0.55 -0.76
N ASP A 46 -2.38 -1.57 -1.53
CA ASP A 46 -1.77 -1.86 -2.82
C ASP A 46 -1.94 -0.71 -3.81
N GLY A 47 -3.11 -0.08 -3.87
CA GLY A 47 -3.35 1.07 -4.74
C GLY A 47 -2.40 2.25 -4.49
N VAL A 48 -2.23 2.63 -3.22
CA VAL A 48 -1.30 3.72 -2.83
C VAL A 48 0.14 3.36 -3.19
N VAL A 49 0.55 2.13 -2.89
CA VAL A 49 1.92 1.66 -3.10
C VAL A 49 2.26 1.58 -4.59
N ASP A 50 1.38 1.01 -5.39
CA ASP A 50 1.57 0.88 -6.84
C ASP A 50 1.63 2.25 -7.52
N ALA A 51 0.78 3.20 -7.11
CA ALA A 51 0.81 4.58 -7.59
C ALA A 51 2.15 5.27 -7.27
N ALA A 52 2.69 5.07 -6.05
CA ALA A 52 3.96 5.63 -5.64
C ALA A 52 5.12 5.05 -6.47
N PHE A 53 5.13 3.73 -6.71
CA PHE A 53 6.21 3.07 -7.46
C PHE A 53 6.16 3.34 -8.97
N ALA A 54 4.96 3.60 -9.49
CA ALA A 54 4.76 4.06 -10.87
C ALA A 54 5.09 5.53 -11.10
N GLY A 55 5.34 6.30 -10.02
CA GLY A 55 5.62 7.73 -10.10
C GLY A 55 4.39 8.61 -10.36
N ASN A 56 3.18 8.09 -10.14
CA ASN A 56 1.94 8.83 -10.35
C ASN A 56 1.52 9.59 -9.09
N THR A 57 2.02 10.81 -8.93
CA THR A 57 1.77 11.64 -7.73
C THR A 57 0.28 11.95 -7.52
N ALA A 58 -0.49 12.20 -8.59
CA ALA A 58 -1.92 12.47 -8.48
C ALA A 58 -2.69 11.25 -7.97
N GLU A 59 -2.34 10.07 -8.45
CA GLU A 59 -2.97 8.83 -8.00
C GLU A 59 -2.55 8.47 -6.56
N VAL A 60 -1.30 8.80 -6.14
CA VAL A 60 -0.86 8.67 -4.74
C VAL A 60 -1.77 9.47 -3.82
N GLU A 61 -2.05 10.73 -4.12
CA GLU A 61 -2.92 11.57 -3.30
C GLU A 61 -4.33 11.01 -3.21
N LYS A 62 -4.90 10.60 -4.34
CA LYS A 62 -6.25 10.03 -4.43
C LYS A 62 -6.37 8.72 -3.64
N GLU A 63 -5.46 7.77 -3.86
CA GLU A 63 -5.50 6.48 -3.19
C GLU A 63 -5.13 6.60 -1.70
N PHE A 64 -4.23 7.53 -1.32
CA PHE A 64 -3.96 7.85 0.07
C PHE A 64 -5.23 8.36 0.78
N ALA A 65 -5.92 9.34 0.21
CA ALA A 65 -7.17 9.87 0.76
C ALA A 65 -8.23 8.76 0.88
N ARG A 66 -8.35 7.88 -0.12
CA ARG A 66 -9.23 6.72 -0.09
C ARG A 66 -8.89 5.73 1.03
N ALA A 67 -7.61 5.39 1.20
CA ALA A 67 -7.15 4.52 2.28
C ALA A 67 -7.44 5.13 3.65
N ARG A 68 -7.22 6.45 3.80
CA ARG A 68 -7.55 7.19 5.03
C ARG A 68 -9.05 7.20 5.33
N SER A 69 -9.90 7.44 4.34
CA SER A 69 -11.36 7.41 4.50
C SER A 69 -11.88 6.01 4.88
N SER A 70 -11.15 4.96 4.50
CA SER A 70 -11.42 3.58 4.93
C SER A 70 -10.87 3.24 6.33
N GLY A 71 -10.36 4.25 7.08
CA GLY A 71 -9.88 4.08 8.45
C GLY A 71 -8.45 3.52 8.57
N ILE A 72 -7.71 3.38 7.46
CA ILE A 72 -6.34 2.88 7.51
C ILE A 72 -5.42 3.96 8.08
N ALA A 73 -4.71 3.65 9.17
CA ALA A 73 -3.79 4.58 9.80
C ALA A 73 -2.62 4.95 8.86
N PRO A 74 -2.15 6.23 8.86
CA PRO A 74 -1.08 6.69 7.95
C PRO A 74 0.22 5.91 8.13
N GLY A 75 0.60 5.57 9.35
CA GLY A 75 1.77 4.74 9.62
C GLY A 75 1.66 3.32 9.04
N ARG A 76 0.45 2.76 8.94
CA ARG A 76 0.22 1.46 8.30
C ARG A 76 0.44 1.53 6.79
N ILE A 77 0.03 2.63 6.14
CA ILE A 77 0.27 2.85 4.71
C ILE A 77 1.78 2.95 4.44
N VAL A 78 2.52 3.74 5.23
CA VAL A 78 3.97 3.86 5.12
C VAL A 78 4.67 2.52 5.33
N THR A 79 4.24 1.73 6.32
CA THR A 79 4.79 0.39 6.59
C THR A 79 4.55 -0.56 5.42
N ALA A 80 3.37 -0.55 4.82
CA ALA A 80 3.08 -1.37 3.64
C ALA A 80 3.98 -1.00 2.45
N ALA A 81 4.17 0.30 2.19
CA ALA A 81 5.08 0.78 1.16
C ALA A 81 6.54 0.35 1.42
N LEU A 82 7.00 0.46 2.66
CA LEU A 82 8.36 0.03 3.05
C LEU A 82 8.55 -1.48 2.84
N MET A 83 7.57 -2.31 3.22
CA MET A 83 7.62 -3.76 2.99
C MET A 83 7.71 -4.10 1.50
N GLN A 84 6.93 -3.43 0.66
CA GLN A 84 6.95 -3.66 -0.79
C GLN A 84 8.29 -3.21 -1.41
N LEU A 85 8.83 -2.05 -1.00
CA LEU A 85 10.18 -1.62 -1.44
C LEU A 85 11.25 -2.62 -1.03
N SER A 86 11.17 -3.18 0.17
CA SER A 86 12.12 -4.22 0.61
C SER A 86 12.06 -5.49 -0.25
N GLN A 87 10.86 -5.87 -0.69
CA GLN A 87 10.69 -7.00 -1.61
C GLN A 87 11.27 -6.68 -2.99
N LEU A 88 10.97 -5.49 -3.55
CA LEU A 88 11.55 -5.04 -4.82
C LEU A 88 13.07 -4.96 -4.76
N HIS A 89 13.63 -4.45 -3.65
CA HIS A 89 15.07 -4.37 -3.46
C HIS A 89 15.73 -5.74 -3.46
N ARG A 90 15.17 -6.73 -2.73
CA ARG A 90 15.67 -8.11 -2.76
C ARG A 90 15.61 -8.73 -4.15
N ALA A 91 14.50 -8.53 -4.88
CA ALA A 91 14.39 -9.02 -6.25
C ALA A 91 15.41 -8.35 -7.18
N ARG A 92 15.61 -7.03 -7.04
CA ARG A 92 16.61 -6.29 -7.83
C ARG A 92 18.03 -6.80 -7.60
N LEU A 93 18.42 -7.00 -6.35
CA LEU A 93 19.73 -7.59 -6.02
C LEU A 93 19.89 -9.01 -6.58
N ALA A 94 18.84 -9.83 -6.51
CA ALA A 94 18.86 -11.16 -7.11
C ALA A 94 19.08 -11.11 -8.64
N ILE A 95 18.41 -10.18 -9.32
CA ILE A 95 18.57 -9.96 -10.77
C ILE A 95 19.99 -9.49 -11.09
N GLU A 96 20.55 -8.57 -10.32
CA GLU A 96 21.93 -8.10 -10.47
C GLU A 96 22.94 -9.21 -10.17
N GLY A 97 22.59 -10.18 -9.33
CA GLY A 97 23.33 -11.41 -9.07
C GLY A 97 23.14 -12.54 -10.09
N GLY A 98 22.39 -12.27 -11.19
CA GLY A 98 22.20 -13.22 -12.29
C GLY A 98 20.93 -14.06 -12.23
N THR A 99 20.02 -13.84 -11.25
CA THR A 99 18.71 -14.52 -11.22
C THR A 99 17.85 -14.02 -12.37
N PRO A 100 17.17 -14.89 -13.14
CA PRO A 100 16.24 -14.49 -14.16
C PRO A 100 15.11 -13.62 -13.60
N VAL A 101 14.69 -12.58 -14.35
CA VAL A 101 13.68 -11.62 -13.88
C VAL A 101 12.37 -12.30 -13.48
N ALA A 102 11.89 -13.27 -14.26
CA ALA A 102 10.68 -14.01 -13.97
C ALA A 102 10.75 -14.73 -12.60
N GLU A 103 11.86 -15.41 -12.33
CA GLU A 103 12.10 -16.12 -11.08
C GLU A 103 12.19 -15.14 -9.89
N ALA A 104 12.87 -14.01 -10.08
CA ALA A 104 12.96 -12.98 -9.03
C ALA A 104 11.58 -12.39 -8.68
N ILE A 105 10.70 -12.21 -9.68
CA ILE A 105 9.32 -11.76 -9.47
C ILE A 105 8.49 -12.83 -8.73
N GLU A 106 8.59 -14.09 -9.14
CA GLU A 106 7.87 -15.19 -8.48
C GLU A 106 8.21 -15.31 -6.99
N ARG A 107 9.48 -15.08 -6.63
CA ARG A 107 9.94 -15.14 -5.23
C ARG A 107 9.32 -14.06 -4.33
N ILE A 108 8.91 -12.92 -4.89
CA ILE A 108 8.35 -11.78 -4.13
C ILE A 108 6.85 -11.63 -4.32
N THR A 109 6.23 -12.41 -5.20
CA THR A 109 4.81 -12.29 -5.53
C THR A 109 4.07 -13.54 -5.06
N THR A 110 3.05 -13.36 -4.21
CA THR A 110 2.16 -14.45 -3.83
C THR A 110 1.06 -14.65 -4.88
N LYS A 111 0.39 -15.84 -4.86
CA LYS A 111 -0.75 -16.10 -5.74
C LYS A 111 -1.86 -15.04 -5.63
N ALA A 112 -2.07 -14.50 -4.42
CA ALA A 112 -3.04 -13.42 -4.17
C ALA A 112 -2.63 -12.10 -4.86
N GLN A 113 -1.34 -11.88 -5.08
CA GLN A 113 -0.77 -10.67 -5.67
C GLN A 113 -0.53 -10.79 -7.19
N PHE A 114 -0.99 -11.87 -7.82
CA PHE A 114 -0.76 -12.12 -9.26
C PHE A 114 -1.21 -10.94 -10.14
N ARG A 115 -2.28 -10.24 -9.76
CA ARG A 115 -2.77 -9.04 -10.46
C ARG A 115 -1.74 -7.90 -10.49
N ARG A 116 -0.79 -7.87 -9.56
CA ARG A 116 0.24 -6.83 -9.44
C ARG A 116 1.52 -7.14 -10.19
N MET A 117 1.65 -8.32 -10.77
CA MET A 117 2.88 -8.71 -11.49
C MET A 117 3.32 -7.68 -12.55
N PRO A 118 2.42 -7.11 -13.39
CA PRO A 118 2.84 -6.09 -14.36
C PRO A 118 3.40 -4.83 -13.71
N ALA A 119 2.82 -4.39 -12.59
CA ALA A 119 3.30 -3.21 -11.85
C ALA A 119 4.66 -3.49 -11.18
N VAL A 120 4.84 -4.68 -10.60
CA VAL A 120 6.11 -5.13 -10.01
C VAL A 120 7.20 -5.22 -11.07
N GLU A 121 6.91 -5.79 -12.23
CA GLU A 121 7.86 -5.89 -13.35
C GLU A 121 8.26 -4.49 -13.87
N ALA A 122 7.30 -3.59 -14.04
CA ALA A 122 7.56 -2.22 -14.45
C ALA A 122 8.44 -1.48 -13.42
N ALA A 123 8.16 -1.67 -12.13
CA ALA A 123 8.97 -1.10 -11.06
C ALA A 123 10.40 -1.67 -11.09
N LEU A 124 10.59 -2.97 -11.23
CA LEU A 124 11.93 -3.58 -11.33
C LEU A 124 12.73 -3.09 -12.54
N LYS A 125 12.07 -2.72 -13.64
CA LYS A 125 12.74 -2.12 -14.81
C LYS A 125 13.19 -0.68 -14.58
N SER A 126 12.45 0.09 -13.77
CA SER A 126 12.67 1.53 -13.58
C SER A 126 13.49 1.87 -12.33
N TRP A 127 13.56 0.97 -11.34
CA TRP A 127 14.25 1.21 -10.09
C TRP A 127 15.61 0.50 -10.02
N THR A 128 16.66 1.25 -9.62
CA THR A 128 17.97 0.68 -9.27
C THR A 128 18.03 0.31 -7.80
N ALA A 129 18.94 -0.59 -7.39
CA ALA A 129 19.13 -0.97 -6.00
C ALA A 129 19.38 0.25 -5.09
N ALA A 130 20.27 1.15 -5.49
CA ALA A 130 20.59 2.36 -4.73
C ALA A 130 19.38 3.29 -4.53
N ARG A 131 18.51 3.44 -5.53
CA ARG A 131 17.30 4.25 -5.41
C ARG A 131 16.27 3.61 -4.50
N LEU A 132 16.16 2.28 -4.53
CA LEU A 132 15.31 1.53 -3.62
C LEU A 132 15.78 1.69 -2.17
N GLU A 133 17.09 1.60 -1.90
CA GLU A 133 17.67 1.83 -0.58
C GLU A 133 17.36 3.23 -0.04
N GLN A 134 17.56 4.27 -0.87
CA GLN A 134 17.26 5.64 -0.48
C GLN A 134 15.77 5.83 -0.16
N ALA A 135 14.88 5.30 -0.98
CA ALA A 135 13.44 5.36 -0.75
C ALA A 135 13.02 4.59 0.52
N MET A 136 13.64 3.44 0.77
CA MET A 136 13.42 2.67 2.01
C MET A 136 13.83 3.46 3.25
N ALA A 137 14.99 4.12 3.23
CA ALA A 137 15.45 4.97 4.35
C ALA A 137 14.46 6.11 4.63
N GLN A 138 13.96 6.77 3.59
CA GLN A 138 12.97 7.84 3.71
C GLN A 138 11.65 7.34 4.31
N LEU A 139 11.13 6.20 3.83
CA LEU A 139 9.90 5.61 4.38
C LEU A 139 10.09 5.11 5.80
N ALA A 140 11.24 4.53 6.14
CA ALA A 140 11.53 4.09 7.50
C ALA A 140 11.50 5.26 8.48
N GLN A 141 12.12 6.38 8.12
CA GLN A 141 12.09 7.60 8.91
C GLN A 141 10.66 8.17 9.06
N ALA A 142 9.89 8.22 7.97
CA ALA A 142 8.50 8.65 8.01
C ALA A 142 7.65 7.72 8.90
N GLY A 143 7.89 6.41 8.84
CA GLY A 143 7.23 5.42 9.69
C GLY A 143 7.55 5.59 11.18
N LEU A 144 8.77 5.98 11.53
CA LEU A 144 9.14 6.36 12.91
C LEU A 144 8.40 7.63 13.34
N HIS A 145 8.43 8.68 12.50
CA HIS A 145 7.73 9.92 12.77
C HIS A 145 6.23 9.71 13.00
N THR A 146 5.55 8.98 12.13
CA THR A 146 4.10 8.76 12.28
C THR A 146 3.73 8.02 13.57
N ARG A 147 4.63 7.17 14.10
CA ARG A 147 4.43 6.49 15.40
C ARG A 147 4.68 7.38 16.60
N GLN A 148 5.56 8.35 16.49
CA GLN A 148 5.89 9.30 17.55
C GLN A 148 4.82 10.40 17.70
N LEU A 149 4.05 10.67 16.64
CA LEU A 149 2.99 11.67 16.65
C LEU A 149 1.77 11.16 17.43
N SER A 150 1.51 11.77 18.59
CA SER A 150 0.39 11.44 19.47
C SER A 150 -0.28 12.70 20.01
N GLY A 151 -1.42 12.58 20.66
CA GLY A 151 -2.15 13.72 21.22
C GLY A 151 -2.46 14.80 20.18
N SER A 152 -2.13 16.05 20.46
CA SER A 152 -2.36 17.20 19.56
C SER A 152 -1.56 17.12 18.25
N ALA A 153 -0.41 16.43 18.24
CA ALA A 153 0.41 16.25 17.06
C ALA A 153 -0.06 15.12 16.13
N ALA A 154 -1.03 14.31 16.52
CA ALA A 154 -1.54 13.20 15.72
C ALA A 154 -2.05 13.63 14.35
N ALA A 155 -2.58 14.87 14.22
CA ALA A 155 -3.02 15.44 12.95
C ALA A 155 -1.90 15.60 11.91
N LEU A 156 -0.64 15.62 12.34
CA LEU A 156 0.53 15.73 11.46
C LEU A 156 0.93 14.38 10.83
N ALA A 157 0.37 13.27 11.28
CA ALA A 157 0.71 11.95 10.76
C ALA A 157 0.33 11.78 9.27
N ASP A 158 -0.81 12.32 8.85
CA ASP A 158 -1.24 12.29 7.45
C ASP A 158 -0.29 13.06 6.53
N PRO A 159 0.04 14.35 6.78
CA PRO A 159 1.03 15.08 5.99
C PRO A 159 2.41 14.41 5.93
N VAL A 160 2.88 13.84 7.05
CA VAL A 160 4.18 13.13 7.08
C VAL A 160 4.16 11.92 6.17
N ALA A 161 3.12 11.08 6.26
CA ALA A 161 2.98 9.88 5.45
C ALA A 161 2.80 10.22 3.96
N SER A 162 1.88 11.14 3.65
CA SER A 162 1.61 11.56 2.26
C SER A 162 2.87 12.13 1.60
N ARG A 163 3.59 13.04 2.27
CA ARG A 163 4.83 13.61 1.77
C ARG A 163 5.89 12.55 1.47
N ALA A 164 6.04 11.55 2.33
CA ALA A 164 7.01 10.48 2.11
C ALA A 164 6.66 9.63 0.88
N LEU A 165 5.38 9.29 0.69
CA LEU A 165 4.90 8.55 -0.49
C LEU A 165 5.04 9.36 -1.78
N LEU A 166 4.76 10.66 -1.73
CA LEU A 166 4.98 11.57 -2.87
C LEU A 166 6.45 11.69 -3.23
N ALA A 167 7.35 11.71 -2.23
CA ALA A 167 8.80 11.71 -2.48
C ALA A 167 9.26 10.41 -3.18
N VAL A 168 8.70 9.25 -2.81
CA VAL A 168 8.92 7.98 -3.52
C VAL A 168 8.42 8.09 -4.96
N ALA A 169 7.22 8.62 -5.19
CA ALA A 169 6.69 8.80 -6.54
C ALA A 169 7.54 9.74 -7.39
N GLN A 170 8.04 10.83 -6.83
CA GLN A 170 8.96 11.73 -7.51
C GLN A 170 10.30 11.05 -7.83
N ALA A 171 10.81 10.22 -6.90
CA ALA A 171 11.99 9.43 -7.16
C ALA A 171 11.76 8.44 -8.32
N ALA A 172 10.61 7.80 -8.41
CA ALA A 172 10.26 6.89 -9.51
C ALA A 172 10.27 7.56 -10.89
N ARG A 173 9.91 8.85 -10.97
CA ARG A 173 9.86 9.62 -12.23
C ARG A 173 11.21 10.04 -12.77
N ARG A 174 12.22 10.13 -11.91
CA ARG A 174 13.58 10.52 -12.36
C ARG A 174 14.16 9.37 -13.17
N LYS A 175 14.12 9.49 -14.50
CA LYS A 175 14.86 8.59 -15.40
C LYS A 175 16.34 8.80 -15.15
N THR A 176 17.08 7.72 -15.06
CA THR A 176 18.56 7.71 -15.06
C THR A 176 19.07 8.28 -16.37
#